data_7cc6354a9b932e4731e3e388bc7f0de4
#
_entry.id   7cc6354a9b932e4731e3e388bc7f0de4
#
_cell.length_a   1.000
_cell.length_b   1.000
_cell.length_c   1.000
_cell.angle_alpha   90.00
_cell.angle_beta   90.00
_cell.angle_gamma   90.00
#
_symmetry.space_group_name_H-M   'P 1'
#
loop_
_entity.id
_entity.type
_entity.pdbx_description
1 polymer ?
#
loop_
_entity_poly.entity_id
_entity_poly.type
_entity_poly.pdbx_seq_one_letter_code
_entity_poly.pdbx_strand_id
1 'polypeptide(L)'
;MAEIPHLLVHQAEDNVGVVVVEGLKAGTDMLCCITHDNSTFRLTSKADVPIGHKIALKDVKAGDTAIKYGEDIGKFIADIEKGAHVHTHNCKTKRW
;
A
#
# COMPACT_ATOMS: atom_id res chain seq x y z
N MET A 1 -7.04 -20.31 13.77
CA MET A 1 -6.40 -20.36 12.45
C MET A 1 -6.04 -18.95 12.01
N ALA A 2 -4.83 -18.75 11.57
CA ALA A 2 -4.40 -17.43 11.15
C ALA A 2 -5.06 -17.02 9.83
N GLU A 3 -5.49 -15.75 9.74
CA GLU A 3 -5.96 -15.22 8.48
C GLU A 3 -4.79 -15.07 7.50
N ILE A 4 -5.09 -15.18 6.22
CA ILE A 4 -4.12 -14.89 5.16
C ILE A 4 -4.08 -13.38 4.95
N PRO A 5 -2.91 -12.72 5.03
CA PRO A 5 -2.85 -11.28 4.82
C PRO A 5 -3.30 -10.90 3.40
N HIS A 6 -3.99 -9.78 3.29
CA HIS A 6 -4.36 -9.19 2.00
C HIS A 6 -3.26 -8.27 1.49
N LEU A 7 -2.51 -7.66 2.40
CA LEU A 7 -1.53 -6.62 2.10
C LEU A 7 -0.28 -6.87 2.92
N LEU A 8 0.89 -6.77 2.29
CA LEU A 8 2.17 -6.84 2.99
C LEU A 8 2.86 -5.49 3.01
N VAL A 9 3.37 -5.14 4.19
CA VAL A 9 4.14 -3.93 4.44
C VAL A 9 5.47 -4.37 5.01
N HIS A 10 6.58 -3.81 4.55
CA HIS A 10 7.89 -4.24 5.02
C HIS A 10 8.23 -3.66 6.40
N GLN A 11 8.08 -2.36 6.57
CA GLN A 11 8.37 -1.64 7.83
C GLN A 11 7.23 -0.69 8.17
N ALA A 12 7.14 -0.34 9.46
CA ALA A 12 6.09 0.55 9.95
C ALA A 12 6.14 1.96 9.33
N GLU A 13 7.32 2.40 8.89
CA GLU A 13 7.52 3.71 8.27
C GLU A 13 7.07 3.76 6.81
N ASP A 14 6.83 2.61 6.20
CA ASP A 14 6.38 2.56 4.80
C ASP A 14 5.03 3.25 4.67
N ASN A 15 4.83 3.98 3.58
CA ASN A 15 3.54 4.62 3.31
C ASN A 15 2.78 3.94 2.18
N VAL A 16 3.29 2.85 1.64
CA VAL A 16 2.60 1.98 0.70
C VAL A 16 2.80 0.52 1.09
N GLY A 17 1.79 -0.30 0.81
CA GLY A 17 1.87 -1.75 0.96
C GLY A 17 1.52 -2.43 -0.35
N VAL A 18 1.89 -3.70 -0.49
CA VAL A 18 1.66 -4.49 -1.71
C VAL A 18 0.50 -5.45 -1.51
N VAL A 19 -0.45 -5.45 -2.43
CA VAL A 19 -1.57 -6.39 -2.44
C VAL A 19 -1.07 -7.76 -2.85
N VAL A 20 -1.37 -8.77 -2.04
CA VAL A 20 -0.89 -10.15 -2.26
C VAL A 20 -2.04 -11.15 -2.44
N VAL A 21 -3.25 -10.66 -2.65
CA VAL A 21 -4.42 -11.50 -2.96
C VAL A 21 -5.03 -11.05 -4.27
N GLU A 22 -5.64 -12.00 -5.00
CA GLU A 22 -6.35 -11.69 -6.23
C GLU A 22 -7.77 -11.23 -5.93
N GLY A 23 -8.30 -10.37 -6.78
CA GLY A 23 -9.70 -9.96 -6.72
C GLY A 23 -10.05 -9.05 -5.55
N LEU A 24 -9.10 -8.30 -5.03
CA LEU A 24 -9.36 -7.35 -3.95
C LEU A 24 -10.33 -6.28 -4.41
N LYS A 25 -11.44 -6.13 -3.69
CA LYS A 25 -12.51 -5.19 -4.01
C LYS A 25 -12.55 -4.01 -3.07
N ALA A 26 -13.06 -2.88 -3.56
CA ALA A 26 -13.32 -1.73 -2.71
C ALA A 26 -14.25 -2.11 -1.55
N GLY A 27 -13.99 -1.57 -0.38
CA GLY A 27 -14.74 -1.88 0.83
C GLY A 27 -14.27 -3.09 1.60
N THR A 28 -13.24 -3.80 1.12
CA THR A 28 -12.67 -4.94 1.83
C THR A 28 -11.94 -4.48 3.09
N ASP A 29 -12.26 -5.09 4.23
CA ASP A 29 -11.49 -4.91 5.46
C ASP A 29 -10.24 -5.79 5.38
N MET A 30 -9.12 -5.20 4.99
CA MET A 30 -7.90 -5.92 4.73
C MET A 30 -7.12 -6.20 6.02
N LEU A 31 -6.62 -7.41 6.14
CA LEU A 31 -5.58 -7.73 7.12
C LEU A 31 -4.23 -7.35 6.52
N CYS A 32 -3.54 -6.43 7.16
CA CYS A 32 -2.24 -5.95 6.72
C CYS A 32 -1.16 -6.46 7.68
N CYS A 33 -0.09 -7.01 7.13
CA CYS A 33 1.00 -7.56 7.93
C CYS A 33 2.29 -6.78 7.66
N ILE A 34 2.92 -6.30 8.73
CA ILE A 34 4.25 -5.69 8.66
C ILE A 34 5.27 -6.81 8.84
N THR A 35 6.00 -7.13 7.78
CA THR A 35 6.87 -8.32 7.78
C THR A 35 8.10 -8.15 8.66
N HIS A 36 8.52 -6.93 8.93
CA HIS A 36 9.70 -6.66 9.75
C HIS A 36 9.57 -7.22 11.18
N ASP A 37 8.38 -7.12 11.77
CA ASP A 37 8.16 -7.55 13.17
C ASP A 37 6.90 -8.42 13.35
N ASN A 38 6.27 -8.83 12.24
CA ASN A 38 5.05 -9.64 12.22
C ASN A 38 3.84 -8.97 12.89
N SER A 39 3.85 -7.67 13.08
CA SER A 39 2.68 -6.96 13.58
C SER A 39 1.62 -6.84 12.49
N THR A 40 0.38 -6.66 12.89
CA THR A 40 -0.75 -6.57 11.97
C THR A 40 -1.60 -5.34 12.26
N PHE A 41 -2.31 -4.88 11.25
CA PHE A 41 -3.31 -3.83 11.40
C PHE A 41 -4.40 -4.02 10.34
N ARG A 42 -5.50 -3.30 10.49
CA ARG A 42 -6.62 -3.34 9.55
C ARG A 42 -6.71 -2.04 8.76
N LEU A 43 -7.08 -2.17 7.51
CA LEU A 43 -7.24 -1.05 6.60
C LEU A 43 -8.32 -1.40 5.58
N THR A 44 -9.26 -0.47 5.36
CA THR A 44 -10.30 -0.69 4.35
C THR A 44 -9.80 -0.23 3.00
N SER A 45 -9.90 -1.10 2.00
CA SER A 45 -9.57 -0.73 0.62
C SER A 45 -10.62 0.21 0.06
N LYS A 46 -10.19 1.30 -0.57
CA LYS A 46 -11.10 2.26 -1.21
C LYS A 46 -11.29 2.02 -2.69
N ALA A 47 -10.61 1.02 -3.24
CA ALA A 47 -10.67 0.71 -4.67
C ALA A 47 -10.48 -0.77 -4.89
N ASP A 48 -10.86 -1.24 -6.08
CA ASP A 48 -10.48 -2.57 -6.55
C ASP A 48 -9.00 -2.51 -6.92
N VAL A 49 -8.18 -3.40 -6.37
CA VAL A 49 -6.73 -3.35 -6.57
C VAL A 49 -6.23 -4.72 -7.02
N PRO A 50 -5.60 -4.81 -8.21
CA PRO A 50 -5.01 -6.06 -8.66
C PRO A 50 -3.85 -6.51 -7.79
N ILE A 51 -3.62 -7.83 -7.76
CA ILE A 51 -2.46 -8.39 -7.06
C ILE A 51 -1.16 -7.77 -7.60
N GLY A 52 -0.23 -7.47 -6.71
CA GLY A 52 1.05 -6.84 -7.06
C GLY A 52 1.03 -5.33 -7.11
N HIS A 53 -0.16 -4.72 -7.14
CA HIS A 53 -0.27 -3.26 -7.05
C HIS A 53 -0.21 -2.83 -5.60
N LYS A 54 -0.12 -1.53 -5.36
CA LYS A 54 0.09 -0.99 -4.02
C LYS A 54 -1.13 -0.23 -3.54
N ILE A 55 -1.22 -0.09 -2.22
CA ILE A 55 -2.25 0.70 -1.55
C ILE A 55 -1.56 1.69 -0.62
N ALA A 56 -2.06 2.94 -0.59
CA ALA A 56 -1.56 3.95 0.33
C ALA A 56 -1.94 3.60 1.78
N LEU A 57 -0.97 3.64 2.67
CA LEU A 57 -1.17 3.31 4.09
C LEU A 57 -1.58 4.51 4.91
N LYS A 58 -1.48 5.69 4.35
CA LYS A 58 -1.87 6.98 4.95
C LYS A 58 -2.21 7.96 3.85
N ASP A 59 -2.85 9.07 4.21
CA ASP A 59 -3.11 10.14 3.25
C ASP A 59 -1.78 10.75 2.81
N VAL A 60 -1.60 10.89 1.51
CA VAL A 60 -0.40 11.48 0.91
C VAL A 60 -0.78 12.59 -0.05
N LYS A 61 0.16 13.51 -0.27
CA LYS A 61 -0.02 14.65 -1.16
C LYS A 61 0.89 14.53 -2.37
N ALA A 62 0.50 15.17 -3.47
CA ALA A 62 1.36 15.27 -4.64
C ALA A 62 2.73 15.85 -4.22
N GLY A 63 3.82 15.18 -4.65
CA GLY A 63 5.17 15.55 -4.27
C GLY A 63 5.72 14.82 -3.06
N ASP A 64 4.88 14.15 -2.28
CA ASP A 64 5.34 13.33 -1.16
C ASP A 64 6.16 12.15 -1.68
N THR A 65 7.14 11.73 -0.90
CA THR A 65 7.98 10.58 -1.23
C THR A 65 7.23 9.28 -0.93
N ALA A 66 7.23 8.36 -1.91
CA ALA A 66 6.72 7.00 -1.68
C ALA A 66 7.81 6.18 -0.99
N ILE A 67 7.48 5.59 0.16
CA ILE A 67 8.43 4.82 0.96
C ILE A 67 7.97 3.37 1.05
N LYS A 68 8.86 2.46 0.64
CA LYS A 68 8.68 1.03 0.73
C LYS A 68 10.00 0.39 1.12
N TYR A 69 9.96 -0.59 2.03
CA TYR A 69 11.17 -1.19 2.60
C TYR A 69 12.06 -0.15 3.29
N GLY A 70 11.46 0.93 3.83
CA GLY A 70 12.22 2.01 4.43
C GLY A 70 13.01 2.85 3.44
N GLU A 71 12.78 2.66 2.13
CA GLU A 71 13.51 3.34 1.08
C GLU A 71 12.59 4.20 0.22
N ASP A 72 13.15 5.29 -0.30
CA ASP A 72 12.49 6.17 -1.26
C ASP A 72 12.41 5.46 -2.62
N ILE A 73 11.21 5.06 -3.01
CA ILE A 73 10.98 4.39 -4.30
C ILE A 73 10.41 5.32 -5.36
N GLY A 74 10.11 6.57 -5.02
CA GLY A 74 9.57 7.53 -5.98
C GLY A 74 8.77 8.62 -5.32
N LYS A 75 7.96 9.30 -6.12
CA LYS A 75 7.11 10.39 -5.65
C LYS A 75 5.67 10.19 -6.09
N PHE A 76 4.75 10.59 -5.23
CA PHE A 76 3.34 10.68 -5.59
C PHE A 76 3.14 11.89 -6.50
N ILE A 77 2.35 11.71 -7.55
CA ILE A 77 2.05 12.79 -8.51
C ILE A 77 0.64 13.33 -8.34
N ALA A 78 -0.09 12.84 -7.34
CA ALA A 78 -1.43 13.28 -7.01
C ALA A 78 -1.66 13.08 -5.52
N ASP A 79 -2.65 13.79 -4.96
CA ASP A 79 -3.10 13.53 -3.60
C ASP A 79 -3.83 12.19 -3.58
N ILE A 80 -3.50 11.34 -2.60
CA ILE A 80 -4.03 9.99 -2.50
C ILE A 80 -4.51 9.77 -1.08
N GLU A 81 -5.72 9.24 -0.94
CA GLU A 81 -6.28 8.92 0.38
C GLU A 81 -5.78 7.57 0.88
N LYS A 82 -5.67 7.44 2.19
CA LYS A 82 -5.39 6.17 2.86
C LYS A 82 -6.35 5.09 2.35
N GLY A 83 -5.81 3.95 1.94
CA GLY A 83 -6.60 2.84 1.40
C GLY A 83 -6.79 2.88 -0.11
N ALA A 84 -6.36 3.94 -0.79
CA ALA A 84 -6.53 4.09 -2.22
C ALA A 84 -5.42 3.38 -3.02
N HIS A 85 -5.74 3.07 -4.27
CA HIS A 85 -4.84 2.37 -5.18
C HIS A 85 -3.65 3.25 -5.57
N VAL A 86 -2.45 2.70 -5.46
CA VAL A 86 -1.20 3.36 -5.86
C VAL A 86 -0.52 2.51 -6.92
N HIS A 87 -0.26 3.10 -8.07
CA HIS A 87 0.46 2.44 -9.16
C HIS A 87 1.08 3.52 -10.06
N THR A 88 1.50 3.15 -11.25
CA THR A 88 2.17 4.07 -12.18
C THR A 88 1.36 5.31 -12.54
N HIS A 89 0.03 5.26 -12.41
CA HIS A 89 -0.84 6.40 -12.76
C HIS A 89 -0.74 7.54 -11.73
N ASN A 90 -0.34 7.26 -10.48
CA ASN A 90 -0.31 8.28 -9.42
C ASN A 90 0.97 8.26 -8.58
N CYS A 91 1.91 7.40 -8.93
CA CYS A 91 3.22 7.32 -8.27
C CYS A 91 4.28 7.04 -9.32
N LYS A 92 5.32 7.87 -9.37
CA LYS A 92 6.45 7.67 -10.29
C LYS A 92 7.66 7.22 -9.51
N THR A 93 8.28 6.15 -9.97
CA THR A 93 9.51 5.66 -9.36
C THR A 93 10.71 6.40 -9.90
N LYS A 94 11.80 6.37 -9.15
CA LYS A 94 13.05 7.00 -9.57
C LYS A 94 13.78 6.23 -10.66
N ARG A 95 13.36 5.00 -10.93
CA ARG A 95 14.08 4.07 -11.81
C ARG A 95 13.39 3.82 -13.14
N TRP A 96 12.41 4.57 -13.44
CA TRP A 96 11.69 4.43 -14.70
C TRP A 96 12.06 5.50 -15.68
#